data_7db376adc8ca62b009389b33ddcfae3e
#
_entry.id   7db376adc8ca62b009389b33ddcfae3e
#
_cell.length_a   1.000
_cell.length_b   1.000
_cell.length_c   1.000
_cell.angle_alpha   90.00
_cell.angle_beta   90.00
_cell.angle_gamma   90.00
#
_symmetry.space_group_name_H-M   'P 1'
#
loop_
_entity.id
_entity.type
_entity.pdbx_description
1 polymer ?
#
loop_
_entity_poly.entity_id
_entity_poly.type
_entity_poly.pdbx_seq_one_letter_code
_entity_poly.pdbx_strand_id
1 'polypeptide(L)'
;MNQPAEDRTGGEASDNPGKHPGKPDSDSGVGSLAGQYAAKAGVRQTESGRIDVLQSIGGVRGLAESILPGLLFTVVFTILRDLQVSLIVALAVSAVFTIIRLLTKTPLTQALSGLIGVGICAFVANRTGNAEDFFLPGFFTNAAYIVGMVVSIAVKWPLAGLLFGFIRGEGTEWRRNESRIRAYSLATWLIIAVLALRLIVQVPLYLADNIAALGTARVAMGVPLYALGLWFAWLVSRPALVKKEHPPA
;
A
#
# COMPACT_ATOMS: atom_id res chain seq x y z
N MET A 1 -76.83 20.25 48.62
CA MET A 1 -77.79 20.26 47.56
C MET A 1 -77.11 19.84 46.29
N ASN A 2 -77.50 18.67 45.82
CA ASN A 2 -77.30 18.08 44.49
C ASN A 2 -75.94 17.81 43.95
N GLN A 3 -75.57 16.55 44.09
CA GLN A 3 -75.11 15.71 42.97
C GLN A 3 -76.15 15.67 41.84
N PRO A 4 -75.92 15.13 40.65
CA PRO A 4 -75.03 14.00 40.33
C PRO A 4 -74.29 14.09 38.96
N ALA A 5 -73.41 13.18 38.78
CA ALA A 5 -73.43 12.01 37.88
C ALA A 5 -72.81 12.15 36.47
N GLU A 6 -72.03 11.15 36.21
CA GLU A 6 -71.90 10.35 34.96
C GLU A 6 -71.26 11.04 33.76
N ASP A 7 -70.48 10.43 33.02
CA ASP A 7 -70.19 9.03 32.68
C ASP A 7 -69.33 9.08 31.41
N ARG A 8 -68.60 8.00 31.17
CA ARG A 8 -68.26 7.44 29.87
C ARG A 8 -67.02 7.96 29.12
N THR A 9 -65.96 7.17 29.29
CA THR A 9 -65.51 6.26 28.25
C THR A 9 -65.29 6.87 26.85
N GLY A 10 -64.07 6.82 26.41
CA GLY A 10 -63.71 7.01 25.03
C GLY A 10 -62.20 6.79 24.87
N GLY A 11 -61.79 5.51 24.91
CA GLY A 11 -60.45 5.16 24.48
C GLY A 11 -60.37 5.38 22.99
N GLU A 12 -59.42 6.19 22.58
CA GLU A 12 -58.92 6.19 21.22
C GLU A 12 -57.50 5.68 21.22
N ALA A 13 -57.41 4.44 20.84
CA ALA A 13 -56.18 3.80 20.44
C ALA A 13 -55.63 4.55 19.24
N SER A 14 -54.56 5.32 19.43
CA SER A 14 -53.73 5.82 18.35
C SER A 14 -52.94 4.64 17.79
N ASP A 15 -53.52 4.06 16.77
CA ASP A 15 -52.90 3.11 15.88
C ASP A 15 -51.72 3.80 15.19
N ASN A 16 -50.49 3.37 15.52
CA ASN A 16 -49.28 3.81 14.87
C ASN A 16 -48.81 2.71 13.89
N PRO A 17 -49.24 2.77 12.61
CA PRO A 17 -48.80 1.81 11.61
C PRO A 17 -47.47 2.28 11.02
N GLY A 18 -46.37 1.66 11.38
CA GLY A 18 -45.16 1.92 10.61
C GLY A 18 -43.83 1.52 11.23
N LYS A 19 -43.84 0.46 12.03
CA LYS A 19 -42.59 -0.21 12.30
C LYS A 19 -42.35 -1.26 11.21
N HIS A 20 -41.83 -0.81 10.05
CA HIS A 20 -41.21 -1.74 9.12
C HIS A 20 -40.06 -2.45 9.82
N PRO A 21 -39.98 -3.78 9.80
CA PRO A 21 -38.82 -4.50 10.24
C PRO A 21 -37.68 -4.11 9.29
N GLY A 22 -36.69 -3.36 9.84
CA GLY A 22 -35.49 -2.98 9.12
C GLY A 22 -34.83 -4.23 8.56
N LYS A 23 -34.62 -4.22 7.25
CA LYS A 23 -33.75 -5.15 6.56
C LYS A 23 -32.44 -5.21 7.36
N PRO A 24 -31.90 -6.39 7.67
CA PRO A 24 -30.60 -6.46 8.29
C PRO A 24 -29.59 -5.84 7.33
N ASP A 25 -28.93 -4.77 7.78
CA ASP A 25 -27.81 -4.12 7.08
C ASP A 25 -26.67 -5.14 6.95
N SER A 26 -26.69 -5.91 5.88
CA SER A 26 -25.64 -6.85 5.52
C SER A 26 -24.33 -6.13 5.09
N ASP A 27 -24.38 -4.81 4.92
CA ASP A 27 -23.22 -3.99 4.53
C ASP A 27 -22.35 -3.56 5.72
N SER A 28 -22.89 -3.56 6.94
CA SER A 28 -22.11 -3.15 8.12
C SER A 28 -21.06 -4.17 8.55
N GLY A 29 -21.28 -5.44 8.27
CA GLY A 29 -20.38 -6.54 8.67
C GLY A 29 -19.10 -6.59 7.87
N VAL A 30 -19.17 -6.43 6.55
CA VAL A 30 -17.98 -6.52 5.67
C VAL A 30 -17.12 -5.27 5.82
N GLY A 31 -17.73 -4.08 5.96
CA GLY A 31 -17.02 -2.82 6.20
C GLY A 31 -16.28 -2.82 7.54
N SER A 32 -16.89 -3.36 8.59
CA SER A 32 -16.27 -3.45 9.92
C SER A 32 -15.13 -4.47 9.96
N LEU A 33 -15.27 -5.61 9.26
CA LEU A 33 -14.19 -6.60 9.13
C LEU A 33 -13.02 -6.05 8.30
N ALA A 34 -13.30 -5.40 7.17
CA ALA A 34 -12.27 -4.75 6.36
C ALA A 34 -11.52 -3.67 7.16
N GLY A 35 -12.23 -2.87 7.97
CA GLY A 35 -11.64 -1.89 8.88
C GLY A 35 -10.77 -2.53 9.97
N GLN A 36 -11.18 -3.64 10.55
CA GLN A 36 -10.39 -4.39 11.55
C GLN A 36 -9.12 -5.01 10.93
N TYR A 37 -9.22 -5.57 9.72
CA TYR A 37 -8.05 -6.09 9.01
C TYR A 37 -7.09 -4.96 8.58
N ALA A 38 -7.60 -3.81 8.14
CA ALA A 38 -6.81 -2.64 7.80
C ALA A 38 -6.08 -2.08 9.04
N ALA A 39 -6.75 -2.00 10.18
CA ALA A 39 -6.15 -1.58 11.45
C ALA A 39 -5.07 -2.57 11.93
N LYS A 40 -5.30 -3.88 11.80
CA LYS A 40 -4.31 -4.92 12.08
C LYS A 40 -3.11 -4.88 11.13
N ALA A 41 -3.33 -4.48 9.88
CA ALA A 41 -2.28 -4.28 8.89
C ALA A 41 -1.51 -2.96 9.08
N GLY A 42 -1.83 -2.16 10.10
CA GLY A 42 -1.14 -0.89 10.38
C GLY A 42 -1.61 0.29 9.53
N VAL A 43 -2.71 0.15 8.80
CA VAL A 43 -3.31 1.24 8.01
C VAL A 43 -4.00 2.21 8.97
N ARG A 44 -3.47 3.42 9.10
CA ARG A 44 -4.06 4.49 9.91
C ARG A 44 -4.94 5.38 9.04
N GLN A 45 -6.16 5.61 9.51
CA GLN A 45 -7.09 6.55 8.90
C GLN A 45 -7.04 7.87 9.68
N THR A 46 -7.07 8.98 8.98
CA THR A 46 -7.30 10.31 9.55
C THR A 46 -8.75 10.45 10.00
N GLU A 47 -9.04 11.39 10.91
CA GLU A 47 -10.42 11.71 11.36
C GLU A 47 -11.40 12.00 10.20
N SER A 48 -10.89 12.37 9.04
CA SER A 48 -11.66 12.55 7.79
C SER A 48 -11.86 11.27 6.97
N GLY A 49 -11.51 10.08 7.51
CA GLY A 49 -11.65 8.79 6.80
C GLY A 49 -10.65 8.59 5.65
N ARG A 50 -9.69 9.49 5.47
CA ARG A 50 -8.62 9.36 4.47
C ARG A 50 -7.47 8.53 5.00
N ILE A 51 -6.94 7.66 4.17
CA ILE A 51 -5.75 6.87 4.52
C ILE A 51 -4.54 7.81 4.52
N ASP A 52 -3.89 7.94 5.68
CA ASP A 52 -2.59 8.60 5.75
C ASP A 52 -1.51 7.62 5.32
N VAL A 53 -1.17 7.67 4.03
CA VAL A 53 -0.18 6.78 3.42
C VAL A 53 1.17 6.93 4.09
N LEU A 54 1.59 8.15 4.45
CA LEU A 54 2.89 8.38 5.08
C LEU A 54 2.95 7.77 6.49
N GLN A 55 1.89 7.91 7.28
CA GLN A 55 1.81 7.28 8.60
C GLN A 55 1.68 5.75 8.50
N SER A 56 1.00 5.24 7.47
CA SER A 56 0.82 3.80 7.24
C SER A 56 2.12 3.07 6.92
N ILE A 57 3.09 3.72 6.24
CA ILE A 57 4.43 3.19 5.98
C ILE A 57 5.42 3.42 7.12
N GLY A 58 4.93 3.90 8.29
CA GLY A 58 5.77 4.18 9.45
C GLY A 58 6.45 5.55 9.43
N GLY A 59 5.97 6.49 8.60
CA GLY A 59 6.49 7.84 8.48
C GLY A 59 7.92 7.89 7.91
N VAL A 60 8.59 9.03 8.11
CA VAL A 60 10.00 9.24 7.70
C VAL A 60 10.93 8.19 8.32
N ARG A 61 10.63 7.75 9.55
CA ARG A 61 11.39 6.72 10.24
C ARG A 61 11.31 5.36 9.53
N GLY A 62 10.10 4.90 9.16
CA GLY A 62 9.93 3.64 8.45
C GLY A 62 10.62 3.66 7.09
N LEU A 63 10.65 4.83 6.44
CA LEU A 63 11.38 5.05 5.21
C LEU A 63 12.89 4.91 5.41
N ALA A 64 13.46 5.57 6.43
CA ALA A 64 14.88 5.45 6.77
C ALA A 64 15.26 3.99 7.09
N GLU A 65 14.46 3.30 7.89
CA GLU A 65 14.66 1.88 8.23
C GLU A 65 14.70 0.96 7.00
N SER A 66 13.95 1.28 5.94
CA SER A 66 13.94 0.48 4.70
C SER A 66 15.10 0.77 3.76
N ILE A 67 15.68 1.96 3.82
CA ILE A 67 16.74 2.40 2.90
C ILE A 67 18.15 2.21 3.52
N LEU A 68 18.29 2.52 4.81
CA LEU A 68 19.59 2.58 5.47
C LEU A 68 20.41 1.29 5.38
N PRO A 69 19.88 0.08 5.60
CA PRO A 69 20.68 -1.14 5.54
C PRO A 69 21.34 -1.33 4.18
N GLY A 70 20.58 -1.15 3.10
CA GLY A 70 21.10 -1.28 1.74
C GLY A 70 22.07 -0.15 1.34
N LEU A 71 21.82 1.07 1.81
CA LEU A 71 22.71 2.20 1.60
C LEU A 71 24.04 1.98 2.31
N LEU A 72 24.02 1.56 3.57
CA LEU A 72 25.24 1.29 4.34
C LEU A 72 26.01 0.10 3.77
N PHE A 73 25.32 -0.96 3.33
CA PHE A 73 25.98 -2.02 2.57
C PHE A 73 26.78 -1.46 1.39
N THR A 74 26.13 -0.63 0.56
CA THR A 74 26.75 -0.04 -0.64
C THR A 74 27.96 0.84 -0.28
N VAL A 75 27.81 1.71 0.72
CA VAL A 75 28.87 2.64 1.14
C VAL A 75 30.07 1.88 1.72
N VAL A 76 29.81 0.97 2.65
CA VAL A 76 30.87 0.18 3.31
C VAL A 76 31.59 -0.68 2.28
N PHE A 77 30.89 -1.36 1.39
CA PHE A 77 31.51 -2.16 0.35
C PHE A 77 32.32 -1.31 -0.63
N THR A 78 31.82 -0.13 -1.01
CA THR A 78 32.55 0.75 -1.92
C THR A 78 33.90 1.23 -1.33
N ILE A 79 33.93 1.45 -0.01
CA ILE A 79 35.12 1.95 0.70
C ILE A 79 36.07 0.81 1.04
N LEU A 80 35.57 -0.25 1.68
CA LEU A 80 36.39 -1.32 2.25
C LEU A 80 36.66 -2.47 1.28
N ARG A 81 35.81 -2.64 0.25
CA ARG A 81 35.85 -3.78 -0.68
C ARG A 81 35.79 -5.14 0.02
N ASP A 82 35.24 -5.17 1.22
CA ASP A 82 35.05 -6.37 2.03
C ASP A 82 33.57 -6.71 2.12
N LEU A 83 33.22 -7.84 1.51
CA LEU A 83 31.82 -8.32 1.47
C LEU A 83 31.31 -8.66 2.87
N GLN A 84 32.12 -9.37 3.67
CA GLN A 84 31.71 -9.85 4.99
C GLN A 84 31.43 -8.69 5.93
N VAL A 85 32.32 -7.71 5.98
CA VAL A 85 32.14 -6.50 6.79
C VAL A 85 30.88 -5.75 6.36
N SER A 86 30.64 -5.61 5.05
CA SER A 86 29.47 -4.90 4.50
C SER A 86 28.15 -5.60 4.85
N LEU A 87 28.12 -6.93 4.77
CA LEU A 87 26.95 -7.73 5.14
C LEU A 87 26.66 -7.64 6.66
N ILE A 88 27.70 -7.72 7.48
CA ILE A 88 27.56 -7.60 8.94
C ILE A 88 27.01 -6.23 9.30
N VAL A 89 27.50 -5.14 8.71
CA VAL A 89 27.00 -3.79 8.96
C VAL A 89 25.53 -3.66 8.56
N ALA A 90 25.15 -4.14 7.38
CA ALA A 90 23.76 -4.08 6.91
C ALA A 90 22.81 -4.86 7.83
N LEU A 91 23.19 -6.07 8.25
CA LEU A 91 22.42 -6.91 9.16
C LEU A 91 22.34 -6.30 10.55
N ALA A 92 23.46 -5.78 11.09
CA ALA A 92 23.50 -5.14 12.40
C ALA A 92 22.56 -3.92 12.47
N VAL A 93 22.60 -3.06 11.46
CA VAL A 93 21.70 -1.89 11.38
C VAL A 93 20.25 -2.30 11.29
N SER A 94 19.92 -3.31 10.47
CA SER A 94 18.57 -3.83 10.36
C SER A 94 18.08 -4.44 11.69
N ALA A 95 18.95 -5.17 12.39
CA ALA A 95 18.68 -5.73 13.71
C ALA A 95 18.45 -4.63 14.77
N VAL A 96 19.28 -3.58 14.77
CA VAL A 96 19.14 -2.42 15.68
C VAL A 96 17.77 -1.77 15.50
N PHE A 97 17.34 -1.50 14.26
CA PHE A 97 16.00 -0.96 14.00
C PHE A 97 14.88 -1.89 14.48
N THR A 98 15.04 -3.19 14.29
CA THR A 98 14.07 -4.18 14.78
C THR A 98 13.99 -4.17 16.31
N ILE A 99 15.14 -4.12 17.01
CA ILE A 99 15.20 -4.03 18.48
C ILE A 99 14.55 -2.73 18.98
N ILE A 100 14.86 -1.59 18.36
CA ILE A 100 14.26 -0.31 18.71
C ILE A 100 12.73 -0.36 18.56
N ARG A 101 12.20 -1.00 17.51
CA ARG A 101 10.76 -1.18 17.33
C ARG A 101 10.15 -2.10 18.39
N LEU A 102 10.85 -3.14 18.75
CA LEU A 102 10.42 -4.04 19.82
C LEU A 102 10.30 -3.30 21.16
N LEU A 103 11.29 -2.49 21.51
CA LEU A 103 11.28 -1.69 22.72
C LEU A 103 10.22 -0.58 22.72
N THR A 104 9.92 0.01 21.57
CA THR A 104 8.90 1.07 21.41
C THR A 104 7.48 0.54 21.20
N LYS A 105 7.27 -0.79 21.26
CA LYS A 105 5.96 -1.45 21.07
C LYS A 105 5.22 -1.02 19.80
N THR A 106 5.96 -0.65 18.76
CA THR A 106 5.40 -0.32 17.44
C THR A 106 5.18 -1.61 16.62
N PRO A 107 4.34 -1.60 15.54
CA PRO A 107 4.06 -2.81 14.76
C PRO A 107 5.33 -3.50 14.28
N LEU A 108 5.55 -4.71 14.77
CA LEU A 108 6.77 -5.51 14.49
C LEU A 108 6.80 -6.08 13.07
N THR A 109 5.63 -6.22 12.45
CA THR A 109 5.50 -6.84 11.12
C THR A 109 6.38 -6.16 10.08
N GLN A 110 6.43 -4.83 10.07
CA GLN A 110 7.24 -4.07 9.12
C GLN A 110 8.75 -4.21 9.41
N ALA A 111 9.18 -4.16 10.67
CA ALA A 111 10.60 -4.31 11.03
C ALA A 111 11.10 -5.73 10.77
N LEU A 112 10.27 -6.73 11.13
CA LEU A 112 10.62 -8.13 10.92
C LEU A 112 10.70 -8.47 9.42
N SER A 113 9.76 -7.95 8.60
CA SER A 113 9.83 -8.13 7.15
C SER A 113 11.06 -7.45 6.54
N GLY A 114 11.45 -6.28 7.05
CA GLY A 114 12.69 -5.60 6.66
C GLY A 114 13.94 -6.40 7.00
N LEU A 115 14.05 -6.91 8.24
CA LEU A 115 15.17 -7.74 8.68
C LEU A 115 15.26 -9.04 7.86
N ILE A 116 14.13 -9.72 7.63
CA ILE A 116 14.10 -10.92 6.78
C ILE A 116 14.52 -10.58 5.35
N GLY A 117 14.04 -9.47 4.80
CA GLY A 117 14.43 -9.03 3.46
C GLY A 117 15.94 -8.77 3.33
N VAL A 118 16.54 -8.05 4.27
CA VAL A 118 17.98 -7.83 4.32
C VAL A 118 18.73 -9.14 4.53
N GLY A 119 18.21 -10.03 5.40
CA GLY A 119 18.77 -11.36 5.63
C GLY A 119 18.82 -12.23 4.37
N ILE A 120 17.76 -12.23 3.57
CA ILE A 120 17.71 -12.93 2.27
C ILE A 120 18.76 -12.34 1.31
N CYS A 121 18.83 -11.01 1.20
CA CYS A 121 19.83 -10.34 0.35
C CYS A 121 21.26 -10.68 0.79
N ALA A 122 21.53 -10.64 2.10
CA ALA A 122 22.82 -10.99 2.66
C ALA A 122 23.16 -12.47 2.45
N PHE A 123 22.19 -13.37 2.62
CA PHE A 123 22.38 -14.79 2.38
C PHE A 123 22.75 -15.07 0.93
N VAL A 124 22.08 -14.46 -0.04
CA VAL A 124 22.37 -14.63 -1.47
C VAL A 124 23.80 -14.14 -1.77
N ALA A 125 24.15 -12.90 -1.40
CA ALA A 125 25.48 -12.36 -1.62
C ALA A 125 26.59 -13.17 -0.94
N ASN A 126 26.36 -13.67 0.27
CA ASN A 126 27.32 -14.52 0.98
C ASN A 126 27.51 -15.89 0.32
N ARG A 127 26.45 -16.44 -0.29
CA ARG A 127 26.51 -17.74 -0.97
C ARG A 127 27.23 -17.68 -2.31
N THR A 128 27.07 -16.58 -3.04
CA THR A 128 27.70 -16.39 -4.36
C THR A 128 29.12 -15.81 -4.24
N GLY A 129 29.40 -15.11 -3.15
CA GLY A 129 30.67 -14.38 -2.97
C GLY A 129 30.71 -13.02 -3.68
N ASN A 130 29.62 -12.66 -4.38
CA ASN A 130 29.53 -11.43 -5.17
C ASN A 130 28.70 -10.39 -4.44
N ALA A 131 29.19 -9.18 -4.29
CA ALA A 131 28.53 -8.13 -3.54
C ALA A 131 27.29 -7.57 -4.28
N GLU A 132 27.30 -7.55 -5.60
CA GLU A 132 26.17 -7.15 -6.44
C GLU A 132 24.95 -8.04 -6.25
N ASP A 133 25.14 -9.30 -5.90
CA ASP A 133 24.04 -10.26 -5.65
C ASP A 133 23.21 -9.93 -4.42
N PHE A 134 23.67 -9.02 -3.57
CA PHE A 134 22.85 -8.42 -2.53
C PHE A 134 21.57 -7.73 -3.09
N PHE A 135 21.62 -7.28 -4.32
CA PHE A 135 20.50 -6.61 -4.99
C PHE A 135 19.60 -7.57 -5.76
N LEU A 136 20.06 -8.78 -6.03
CA LEU A 136 19.39 -9.77 -6.87
C LEU A 136 17.95 -10.12 -6.43
N PRO A 137 17.67 -10.37 -5.13
CA PRO A 137 16.30 -10.64 -4.69
C PRO A 137 15.33 -9.49 -5.01
N GLY A 138 15.82 -8.25 -5.05
CA GLY A 138 15.04 -7.08 -5.43
C GLY A 138 14.65 -7.08 -6.91
N PHE A 139 15.49 -7.58 -7.80
CA PHE A 139 15.15 -7.70 -9.23
C PHE A 139 14.07 -8.75 -9.45
N PHE A 140 14.19 -9.92 -8.82
CA PHE A 140 13.15 -10.95 -8.89
C PHE A 140 11.82 -10.46 -8.32
N THR A 141 11.85 -9.71 -7.22
CA THR A 141 10.64 -9.12 -6.64
C THR A 141 9.99 -8.12 -7.60
N ASN A 142 10.78 -7.22 -8.22
CA ASN A 142 10.27 -6.29 -9.23
C ASN A 142 9.67 -7.02 -10.44
N ALA A 143 10.35 -8.04 -10.95
CA ALA A 143 9.87 -8.85 -12.07
C ALA A 143 8.56 -9.57 -11.72
N ALA A 144 8.47 -10.16 -10.52
CA ALA A 144 7.27 -10.82 -10.04
C ALA A 144 6.08 -9.85 -9.94
N TYR A 145 6.30 -8.62 -9.44
CA TYR A 145 5.26 -7.59 -9.42
C TYR A 145 4.82 -7.18 -10.82
N ILE A 146 5.74 -7.02 -11.78
CA ILE A 146 5.40 -6.71 -13.18
C ILE A 146 4.52 -7.83 -13.74
N VAL A 147 4.93 -9.09 -13.59
CA VAL A 147 4.15 -10.25 -14.07
C VAL A 147 2.76 -10.27 -13.42
N GLY A 148 2.69 -10.13 -12.09
CA GLY A 148 1.41 -10.10 -11.37
C GLY A 148 0.49 -8.97 -11.84
N MET A 149 1.03 -7.78 -12.09
CA MET A 149 0.27 -6.64 -12.60
C MET A 149 -0.19 -6.85 -14.05
N VAL A 150 0.64 -7.42 -14.92
CA VAL A 150 0.25 -7.76 -16.30
C VAL A 150 -0.88 -8.79 -16.28
N VAL A 151 -0.77 -9.85 -15.47
CA VAL A 151 -1.83 -10.83 -15.31
C VAL A 151 -3.10 -10.16 -14.77
N SER A 152 -2.99 -9.24 -13.81
CA SER A 152 -4.14 -8.52 -13.25
C SER A 152 -4.90 -7.71 -14.31
N ILE A 153 -4.18 -7.10 -15.25
CA ILE A 153 -4.80 -6.41 -16.39
C ILE A 153 -5.47 -7.42 -17.34
N ALA A 154 -4.80 -8.54 -17.64
CA ALA A 154 -5.31 -9.56 -18.54
C ALA A 154 -6.63 -10.17 -18.07
N VAL A 155 -6.76 -10.39 -16.75
CA VAL A 155 -8.00 -10.91 -16.14
C VAL A 155 -9.04 -9.80 -15.86
N LYS A 156 -8.83 -8.58 -16.36
CA LYS A 156 -9.71 -7.40 -16.15
C LYS A 156 -9.91 -7.04 -14.65
N TRP A 157 -8.89 -7.29 -13.84
CA TRP A 157 -8.80 -6.90 -12.45
C TRP A 157 -7.55 -6.06 -12.18
N PRO A 158 -7.39 -4.87 -12.84
CA PRO A 158 -6.20 -4.06 -12.69
C PRO A 158 -5.92 -3.73 -11.23
N LEU A 159 -4.69 -3.96 -10.78
CA LEU A 159 -4.29 -3.83 -9.36
C LEU A 159 -4.52 -2.39 -8.85
N ALA A 160 -4.27 -1.38 -9.70
CA ALA A 160 -4.57 0.00 -9.36
C ALA A 160 -6.07 0.23 -9.12
N GLY A 161 -6.96 -0.51 -9.81
CA GLY A 161 -8.40 -0.45 -9.59
C GLY A 161 -8.80 -1.00 -8.22
N LEU A 162 -8.19 -2.10 -7.78
CA LEU A 162 -8.38 -2.62 -6.44
C LEU A 162 -7.90 -1.61 -5.39
N LEU A 163 -6.67 -1.12 -5.52
CA LEU A 163 -6.07 -0.20 -4.55
C LEU A 163 -6.83 1.14 -4.51
N PHE A 164 -6.99 1.80 -5.64
CA PHE A 164 -7.60 3.14 -5.70
C PHE A 164 -9.12 3.09 -5.57
N GLY A 165 -9.77 2.02 -6.00
CA GLY A 165 -11.19 1.80 -5.81
C GLY A 165 -11.55 1.69 -4.33
N PHE A 166 -10.77 0.95 -3.55
CA PHE A 166 -10.94 0.90 -2.10
C PHE A 166 -10.66 2.24 -1.42
N ILE A 167 -9.57 2.94 -1.81
CA ILE A 167 -9.23 4.26 -1.24
C ILE A 167 -10.32 5.30 -1.53
N ARG A 168 -10.99 5.21 -2.69
CA ARG A 168 -12.07 6.11 -3.11
C ARG A 168 -13.45 5.71 -2.60
N GLY A 169 -13.56 4.57 -1.91
CA GLY A 169 -14.83 4.03 -1.46
C GLY A 169 -15.71 3.47 -2.58
N GLU A 170 -15.17 3.29 -3.78
CA GLU A 170 -15.89 2.68 -4.92
C GLU A 170 -16.02 1.15 -4.78
N GLY A 171 -15.33 0.54 -3.83
CA GLY A 171 -15.27 -0.91 -3.68
C GLY A 171 -14.88 -1.60 -4.99
N THR A 172 -15.74 -2.48 -5.49
CA THR A 172 -15.57 -3.17 -6.78
C THR A 172 -16.56 -2.69 -7.87
N GLU A 173 -17.37 -1.66 -7.59
CA GLU A 173 -18.41 -1.19 -8.53
C GLU A 173 -17.83 -0.59 -9.81
N TRP A 174 -16.60 -0.07 -9.77
CA TRP A 174 -15.88 0.42 -10.95
C TRP A 174 -15.79 -0.62 -12.08
N ARG A 175 -15.91 -1.93 -11.77
CA ARG A 175 -15.88 -3.00 -12.77
C ARG A 175 -17.09 -3.03 -13.68
N ARG A 176 -18.20 -2.42 -13.28
CA ARG A 176 -19.41 -2.31 -14.10
C ARG A 176 -19.27 -1.27 -15.22
N ASN A 177 -18.23 -0.45 -15.17
CA ASN A 177 -18.01 0.63 -16.11
C ASN A 177 -16.68 0.41 -16.87
N GLU A 178 -16.77 0.15 -18.18
CA GLU A 178 -15.60 -0.10 -19.03
C GLU A 178 -14.61 1.08 -19.05
N SER A 179 -15.10 2.32 -18.97
CA SER A 179 -14.20 3.49 -18.96
C SER A 179 -13.35 3.51 -17.68
N ARG A 180 -13.90 3.05 -16.56
CA ARG A 180 -13.17 2.93 -15.29
C ARG A 180 -12.15 1.80 -15.34
N ILE A 181 -12.51 0.66 -15.93
CA ILE A 181 -11.56 -0.45 -16.15
C ILE A 181 -10.37 0.03 -16.97
N ARG A 182 -10.59 0.76 -18.06
CA ARG A 182 -9.51 1.31 -18.91
C ARG A 182 -8.63 2.30 -18.16
N ALA A 183 -9.22 3.20 -17.38
CA ALA A 183 -8.48 4.17 -16.58
C ALA A 183 -7.61 3.49 -15.52
N TYR A 184 -8.13 2.48 -14.83
CA TYR A 184 -7.36 1.71 -13.84
C TYR A 184 -6.31 0.79 -14.50
N SER A 185 -6.60 0.24 -15.68
CA SER A 185 -5.59 -0.50 -16.46
C SER A 185 -4.44 0.42 -16.87
N LEU A 186 -4.73 1.63 -17.34
CA LEU A 186 -3.70 2.61 -17.69
C LEU A 186 -2.88 3.02 -16.45
N ALA A 187 -3.52 3.23 -15.30
CA ALA A 187 -2.84 3.48 -14.04
C ALA A 187 -1.91 2.30 -13.64
N THR A 188 -2.36 1.05 -13.86
CA THR A 188 -1.52 -0.13 -13.61
C THR A 188 -0.34 -0.19 -14.58
N TRP A 189 -0.54 0.13 -15.86
CA TRP A 189 0.54 0.22 -16.84
C TRP A 189 1.59 1.27 -16.47
N LEU A 190 1.19 2.41 -15.91
CA LEU A 190 2.13 3.42 -15.41
C LEU A 190 2.99 2.88 -14.27
N ILE A 191 2.41 2.11 -13.35
CA ILE A 191 3.18 1.47 -12.27
C ILE A 191 4.13 0.43 -12.85
N ILE A 192 3.69 -0.40 -13.81
CA ILE A 192 4.54 -1.35 -14.52
C ILE A 192 5.71 -0.63 -15.20
N ALA A 193 5.47 0.50 -15.86
CA ALA A 193 6.51 1.29 -16.51
C ALA A 193 7.57 1.78 -15.51
N VAL A 194 7.18 2.20 -14.31
CA VAL A 194 8.12 2.58 -13.24
C VAL A 194 8.97 1.40 -12.81
N LEU A 195 8.37 0.21 -12.59
CA LEU A 195 9.11 -0.99 -12.21
C LEU A 195 10.04 -1.48 -13.33
N ALA A 196 9.56 -1.43 -14.58
CA ALA A 196 10.36 -1.78 -15.75
C ALA A 196 11.56 -0.83 -15.94
N LEU A 197 11.35 0.49 -15.79
CA LEU A 197 12.40 1.49 -15.84
C LEU A 197 13.49 1.20 -14.80
N ARG A 198 13.11 0.79 -13.59
CA ARG A 198 14.10 0.39 -12.57
C ARG A 198 14.94 -0.80 -13.01
N LEU A 199 14.32 -1.83 -13.59
CA LEU A 199 15.08 -2.98 -14.09
C LEU A 199 15.99 -2.59 -15.26
N ILE A 200 15.47 -1.78 -16.21
CA ILE A 200 16.23 -1.31 -17.38
C ILE A 200 17.51 -0.55 -16.95
N VAL A 201 17.44 0.23 -15.86
CA VAL A 201 18.60 0.98 -15.37
C VAL A 201 19.50 0.10 -14.47
N GLN A 202 18.91 -0.67 -13.58
CA GLN A 202 19.67 -1.38 -12.55
C GLN A 202 20.32 -2.68 -13.05
N VAL A 203 19.68 -3.40 -13.99
CA VAL A 203 20.25 -4.65 -14.52
C VAL A 203 21.57 -4.42 -15.29
N PRO A 204 21.72 -3.44 -16.18
CA PRO A 204 23.01 -3.14 -16.79
C PRO A 204 24.10 -2.77 -15.78
N LEU A 205 23.74 -2.01 -14.72
CA LEU A 205 24.69 -1.64 -13.67
C LEU A 205 25.14 -2.86 -12.83
N TYR A 206 24.22 -3.80 -12.63
CA TYR A 206 24.51 -5.09 -12.02
C TYR A 206 25.47 -5.92 -12.87
N LEU A 207 25.22 -6.02 -14.18
CA LEU A 207 26.07 -6.77 -15.12
C LEU A 207 27.46 -6.11 -15.33
N ALA A 208 27.56 -4.83 -15.00
CA ALA A 208 28.83 -4.09 -15.04
C ALA A 208 29.59 -4.12 -13.71
N ASP A 209 29.15 -4.90 -12.72
CA ASP A 209 29.73 -5.04 -11.37
C ASP A 209 29.93 -3.68 -10.66
N ASN A 210 29.13 -2.68 -11.04
CA ASN A 210 29.24 -1.32 -10.50
C ASN A 210 28.31 -1.10 -9.32
N ILE A 211 28.73 -1.59 -8.15
CA ILE A 211 27.93 -1.57 -6.92
C ILE A 211 27.59 -0.16 -6.46
N ALA A 212 28.54 0.79 -6.60
CA ALA A 212 28.31 2.18 -6.19
C ALA A 212 27.20 2.82 -7.03
N ALA A 213 27.24 2.65 -8.36
CA ALA A 213 26.20 3.15 -9.25
C ALA A 213 24.86 2.42 -9.03
N LEU A 214 24.91 1.09 -8.80
CA LEU A 214 23.73 0.28 -8.54
C LEU A 214 23.02 0.70 -7.24
N GLY A 215 23.76 0.88 -6.16
CA GLY A 215 23.24 1.34 -4.88
C GLY A 215 22.66 2.76 -4.96
N THR A 216 23.38 3.68 -5.64
CA THR A 216 22.90 5.04 -5.88
C THR A 216 21.63 5.06 -6.71
N ALA A 217 21.57 4.30 -7.82
CA ALA A 217 20.38 4.15 -8.65
C ALA A 217 19.21 3.58 -7.84
N ARG A 218 19.45 2.60 -6.96
CA ARG A 218 18.43 2.00 -6.11
C ARG A 218 17.78 3.01 -5.16
N VAL A 219 18.58 3.90 -4.56
CA VAL A 219 18.09 4.96 -3.67
C VAL A 219 17.38 6.05 -4.47
N ALA A 220 17.98 6.55 -5.53
CA ALA A 220 17.40 7.62 -6.37
C ALA A 220 16.10 7.19 -7.04
N MET A 221 16.03 5.95 -7.53
CA MET A 221 14.86 5.37 -8.16
C MET A 221 13.94 4.65 -7.14
N GLY A 222 14.17 4.81 -5.86
CA GLY A 222 13.37 4.28 -4.78
C GLY A 222 12.11 5.13 -4.59
N VAL A 223 12.00 5.74 -3.41
CA VAL A 223 10.82 6.50 -2.98
C VAL A 223 10.41 7.61 -3.93
N PRO A 224 11.33 8.45 -4.48
CA PRO A 224 10.92 9.53 -5.36
C PRO A 224 10.22 9.03 -6.62
N LEU A 225 10.77 8.01 -7.26
CA LEU A 225 10.19 7.46 -8.49
C LEU A 225 8.88 6.74 -8.24
N TYR A 226 8.76 5.99 -7.14
CA TYR A 226 7.50 5.35 -6.76
C TYR A 226 6.42 6.37 -6.41
N ALA A 227 6.76 7.41 -5.66
CA ALA A 227 5.82 8.47 -5.31
C ALA A 227 5.30 9.18 -6.57
N LEU A 228 6.19 9.49 -7.50
CA LEU A 228 5.84 10.10 -8.78
C LEU A 228 4.94 9.18 -9.61
N GLY A 229 5.29 7.90 -9.73
CA GLY A 229 4.52 6.90 -10.47
C GLY A 229 3.12 6.69 -9.90
N LEU A 230 2.99 6.58 -8.58
CA LEU A 230 1.72 6.48 -7.89
C LEU A 230 0.87 7.75 -8.04
N TRP A 231 1.51 8.92 -7.99
CA TRP A 231 0.82 10.19 -8.19
C TRP A 231 0.24 10.31 -9.61
N PHE A 232 1.02 9.98 -10.65
CA PHE A 232 0.51 9.95 -12.01
C PHE A 232 -0.59 8.90 -12.21
N ALA A 233 -0.41 7.69 -11.66
CA ALA A 233 -1.42 6.64 -11.69
C ALA A 233 -2.74 7.09 -11.03
N TRP A 234 -2.64 7.81 -9.90
CA TRP A 234 -3.78 8.42 -9.22
C TRP A 234 -4.46 9.49 -10.06
N LEU A 235 -3.69 10.37 -10.72
CA LEU A 235 -4.23 11.43 -11.58
C LEU A 235 -5.01 10.86 -12.78
N VAL A 236 -4.42 9.89 -13.48
CA VAL A 236 -5.02 9.29 -14.67
C VAL A 236 -6.28 8.48 -14.34
N SER A 237 -6.33 7.89 -13.14
CA SER A 237 -7.48 7.12 -12.68
C SER A 237 -8.60 7.96 -12.06
N ARG A 238 -8.52 9.31 -12.06
CA ARG A 238 -9.60 10.17 -11.54
C ARG A 238 -10.89 9.98 -12.34
N PRO A 239 -12.08 9.96 -11.69
CA PRO A 239 -13.35 10.02 -12.40
C PRO A 239 -13.42 11.30 -13.23
N ALA A 240 -13.90 11.20 -14.46
CA ALA A 240 -14.26 12.40 -15.20
C ALA A 240 -15.34 13.16 -14.41
N LEU A 241 -15.16 14.47 -14.25
CA LEU A 241 -16.20 15.30 -13.64
C LEU A 241 -17.45 15.17 -14.50
N VAL A 242 -18.51 14.57 -13.95
CA VAL A 242 -19.82 14.57 -14.59
C VAL A 242 -20.27 16.02 -14.67
N LYS A 243 -20.23 16.59 -15.88
CA LYS A 243 -20.79 17.89 -16.14
C LYS A 243 -22.29 17.76 -15.81
N LYS A 244 -22.75 18.38 -14.72
CA LYS A 244 -24.17 18.51 -14.45
C LYS A 244 -24.77 19.28 -15.62
N GLU A 245 -25.43 18.57 -16.53
CA GLU A 245 -26.30 19.23 -17.49
C GLU A 245 -27.39 19.93 -16.68
N HIS A 246 -27.41 21.26 -16.80
CA HIS A 246 -28.54 22.04 -16.33
C HIS A 246 -29.75 21.59 -17.16
N PRO A 247 -30.90 21.22 -16.55
CA PRO A 247 -32.10 21.00 -17.32
C PRO A 247 -32.44 22.30 -18.07
N PRO A 248 -32.84 22.21 -19.35
CA PRO A 248 -33.29 23.38 -20.08
C PRO A 248 -34.49 24.02 -19.37
N ALA A 249 -34.46 25.36 -19.26
CA ALA A 249 -35.49 26.20 -18.63
C ALA A 249 -36.79 26.15 -19.44
#